data_84ab74675829399688828876be7710e6
#
_entry.id   84ab74675829399688828876be7710e6
#
_cell.length_a   1.000
_cell.length_b   1.000
_cell.length_c   1.000
_cell.angle_alpha   90.00
_cell.angle_beta   90.00
_cell.angle_gamma   90.00
#
_symmetry.space_group_name_H-M   'P 1'
#
loop_
_entity.id
_entity.type
_entity.pdbx_description
1 polymer ?
#
loop_
_entity_poly.entity_id
_entity_poly.type
_entity_poly.pdbx_seq_one_letter_code
_entity_poly.pdbx_strand_id
1 'polypeptide(L)'
;MAKVIKILFYTFTTIFLIWVLLAIFLSQVGLETKRFNPLIIEQVKKYNEDLNIDIKKVKIYLNISKLTNPKIKVRSKDPTLILGNNKIELESIKTEIDILSYFKNNFIIDKFIIATKENKINDLISIASLEKPSLIIYNIFIKEGYASAYGSISFDTKGNIIDYAFNGKIKDTKIKYNEKYSFKNINFEFSYNKKR
;
A
#
# COMPACT_ATOMS: atom_id res chain seq x y z
N MET A 1 -40.13 -26.41 -29.67
CA MET A 1 -39.83 -25.13 -29.01
C MET A 1 -39.54 -25.29 -27.50
N ALA A 2 -40.38 -25.91 -26.69
CA ALA A 2 -40.20 -26.03 -25.23
C ALA A 2 -38.85 -26.68 -24.78
N LYS A 3 -38.37 -27.71 -25.48
CA LYS A 3 -37.08 -28.39 -25.17
C LYS A 3 -35.88 -27.45 -25.37
N VAL A 4 -35.86 -26.67 -26.46
CA VAL A 4 -34.78 -25.73 -26.77
C VAL A 4 -34.72 -24.62 -25.72
N ILE A 5 -35.88 -24.08 -25.33
CA ILE A 5 -35.93 -23.04 -24.28
C ILE A 5 -35.41 -23.57 -22.94
N LYS A 6 -35.77 -24.82 -22.56
CA LYS A 6 -35.22 -25.44 -21.33
C LYS A 6 -33.72 -25.60 -21.38
N ILE A 7 -33.16 -26.06 -22.51
CA ILE A 7 -31.69 -26.21 -22.68
C ILE A 7 -31.00 -24.84 -22.55
N LEU A 8 -31.51 -23.83 -23.25
CA LEU A 8 -30.99 -22.46 -23.15
C LEU A 8 -31.04 -21.93 -21.73
N PHE A 9 -32.13 -22.14 -21.01
CA PHE A 9 -32.28 -21.71 -19.63
C PHE A 9 -31.25 -22.40 -18.71
N TYR A 10 -31.11 -23.72 -18.79
CA TYR A 10 -30.10 -24.44 -18.00
C TYR A 10 -28.69 -24.01 -18.33
N THR A 11 -28.35 -23.82 -19.61
CA THR A 11 -27.05 -23.33 -20.03
C THR A 11 -26.75 -21.95 -19.45
N PHE A 12 -27.72 -21.03 -19.55
CA PHE A 12 -27.59 -19.68 -18.99
C PHE A 12 -27.43 -19.71 -17.47
N THR A 13 -28.25 -20.50 -16.77
CA THR A 13 -28.17 -20.64 -15.31
C THR A 13 -26.80 -21.22 -14.89
N THR A 14 -26.30 -22.21 -15.61
CA THR A 14 -24.97 -22.79 -15.32
C THR A 14 -23.84 -21.78 -15.52
N ILE A 15 -23.86 -21.03 -16.62
CA ILE A 15 -22.86 -19.98 -16.89
C ILE A 15 -22.95 -18.90 -15.80
N PHE A 16 -24.14 -18.47 -15.43
CA PHE A 16 -24.33 -17.48 -14.36
C PHE A 16 -23.79 -17.97 -13.02
N LEU A 17 -24.04 -19.24 -12.66
CA LEU A 17 -23.52 -19.84 -11.44
C LEU A 17 -21.98 -19.87 -11.43
N ILE A 18 -21.35 -20.22 -12.55
CA ILE A 18 -19.89 -20.20 -12.70
C ILE A 18 -19.36 -18.76 -12.49
N TRP A 19 -20.00 -17.76 -13.06
CA TRP A 19 -19.60 -16.36 -12.88
C TRP A 19 -19.71 -15.90 -11.43
N VAL A 20 -20.79 -16.30 -10.72
CA VAL A 20 -20.97 -15.99 -9.30
C VAL A 20 -19.87 -16.65 -8.45
N LEU A 21 -19.60 -17.94 -8.70
CA LEU A 21 -18.52 -18.65 -7.99
C LEU A 21 -17.15 -18.02 -8.26
N LEU A 22 -16.87 -17.63 -9.49
CA LEU A 22 -15.63 -16.93 -9.86
C LEU A 22 -15.52 -15.58 -9.14
N ALA A 23 -16.59 -14.80 -9.09
CA ALA A 23 -16.62 -13.51 -8.39
C ALA A 23 -16.37 -13.68 -6.88
N ILE A 24 -16.98 -14.69 -6.25
CA ILE A 24 -16.76 -15.03 -4.84
C ILE A 24 -15.28 -15.43 -4.64
N PHE A 25 -14.76 -16.31 -5.49
CA PHE A 25 -13.37 -16.75 -5.42
C PHE A 25 -12.41 -15.56 -5.53
N LEU A 26 -12.57 -14.70 -6.52
CA LEU A 26 -11.74 -13.51 -6.71
C LEU A 26 -11.89 -12.51 -5.55
N SER A 27 -13.05 -12.46 -4.91
CA SER A 27 -13.27 -11.56 -3.77
C SER A 27 -12.63 -12.07 -2.48
N GLN A 28 -12.62 -13.37 -2.24
CA GLN A 28 -12.14 -13.96 -0.97
C GLN A 28 -10.69 -14.44 -1.05
N VAL A 29 -10.34 -15.17 -2.09
CA VAL A 29 -9.02 -15.79 -2.25
C VAL A 29 -8.06 -14.87 -2.98
N GLY A 30 -8.56 -14.16 -4.01
CA GLY A 30 -7.76 -13.34 -4.90
C GLY A 30 -6.89 -14.15 -5.86
N LEU A 31 -6.24 -13.47 -6.79
CA LEU A 31 -5.33 -14.04 -7.77
C LEU A 31 -3.90 -13.54 -7.50
N GLU A 32 -2.96 -14.46 -7.28
CA GLU A 32 -1.54 -14.11 -7.17
C GLU A 32 -0.93 -13.93 -8.56
N THR A 33 -0.19 -12.84 -8.76
CA THR A 33 0.49 -12.55 -10.01
C THR A 33 1.78 -11.75 -9.79
N LYS A 34 2.72 -11.91 -10.70
CA LYS A 34 3.93 -11.07 -10.78
C LYS A 34 3.82 -10.00 -11.88
N ARG A 35 2.75 -10.02 -12.67
CA ARG A 35 2.59 -9.17 -13.86
C ARG A 35 2.65 -7.67 -13.55
N PHE A 36 2.24 -7.27 -12.36
CA PHE A 36 2.23 -5.86 -11.94
C PHE A 36 3.53 -5.39 -11.28
N ASN A 37 4.45 -6.32 -10.94
CA ASN A 37 5.70 -5.94 -10.28
C ASN A 37 6.51 -4.92 -11.10
N PRO A 38 6.73 -5.11 -12.43
CA PRO A 38 7.48 -4.14 -13.21
C PRO A 38 6.85 -2.74 -13.21
N LEU A 39 5.52 -2.67 -13.29
CA LEU A 39 4.79 -1.39 -13.27
C LEU A 39 4.96 -0.65 -11.94
N ILE A 40 4.90 -1.37 -10.82
CA ILE A 40 5.07 -0.79 -9.49
C ILE A 40 6.52 -0.30 -9.33
N ILE A 41 7.51 -1.10 -9.75
CA ILE A 41 8.93 -0.74 -9.68
C ILE A 41 9.19 0.51 -10.53
N GLU A 42 8.64 0.57 -11.74
CA GLU A 42 8.79 1.73 -12.63
C GLU A 42 8.19 2.99 -12.02
N GLN A 43 7.00 2.91 -11.40
CA GLN A 43 6.37 4.07 -10.75
C GLN A 43 7.20 4.57 -9.55
N VAL A 44 7.78 3.66 -8.77
CA VAL A 44 8.66 4.02 -7.66
C VAL A 44 9.91 4.73 -8.18
N LYS A 45 10.54 4.21 -9.25
CA LYS A 45 11.72 4.82 -9.88
C LYS A 45 11.42 6.18 -10.55
N LYS A 46 10.22 6.38 -11.08
CA LYS A 46 9.80 7.69 -11.61
C LYS A 46 9.71 8.75 -10.53
N TYR A 47 9.33 8.35 -9.29
CA TYR A 47 9.32 9.26 -8.15
C TYR A 47 10.74 9.64 -7.70
N ASN A 48 11.64 8.66 -7.63
CA ASN A 48 13.05 8.87 -7.31
C ASN A 48 13.88 7.72 -7.89
N GLU A 49 14.89 8.04 -8.70
CA GLU A 49 15.72 7.04 -9.41
C GLU A 49 16.53 6.14 -8.46
N ASP A 50 16.93 6.67 -7.29
CA ASP A 50 17.67 5.94 -6.27
C ASP A 50 16.78 5.04 -5.41
N LEU A 51 15.45 5.23 -5.48
CA LEU A 51 14.50 4.43 -4.73
C LEU A 51 14.11 3.19 -5.52
N ASN A 52 14.26 2.04 -4.91
CA ASN A 52 13.86 0.76 -5.47
C ASN A 52 12.88 0.04 -4.53
N ILE A 53 12.11 -0.88 -5.08
CA ILE A 53 11.21 -1.73 -4.33
C ILE A 53 11.34 -3.18 -4.76
N ASP A 54 11.56 -4.06 -3.80
CA ASP A 54 11.52 -5.51 -4.02
C ASP A 54 10.14 -6.05 -3.66
N ILE A 55 9.47 -6.64 -4.64
CA ILE A 55 8.12 -7.22 -4.50
C ILE A 55 8.13 -8.65 -5.01
N LYS A 56 7.89 -9.60 -4.11
CA LYS A 56 7.85 -11.02 -4.47
C LYS A 56 6.62 -11.37 -5.31
N LYS A 57 5.44 -11.02 -4.79
CA LYS A 57 4.15 -11.32 -5.40
C LYS A 57 3.10 -10.26 -5.03
N VAL A 58 2.18 -10.07 -5.93
CA VAL A 58 1.01 -9.20 -5.75
C VAL A 58 -0.25 -10.05 -5.79
N LYS A 59 -1.15 -9.85 -4.84
CA LYS A 59 -2.50 -10.42 -4.85
C LYS A 59 -3.51 -9.40 -5.33
N ILE A 60 -4.37 -9.83 -6.22
CA ILE A 60 -5.48 -9.04 -6.77
C ILE A 60 -6.77 -9.61 -6.21
N TYR A 61 -7.60 -8.74 -5.66
CA TYR A 61 -8.93 -9.08 -5.15
C TYR A 61 -9.99 -8.26 -5.87
N LEU A 62 -11.14 -8.87 -6.10
CA LEU A 62 -12.34 -8.16 -6.54
C LEU A 62 -13.10 -7.67 -5.30
N ASN A 63 -13.25 -6.37 -5.15
CA ASN A 63 -14.05 -5.78 -4.09
C ASN A 63 -15.45 -5.45 -4.62
N ILE A 64 -16.43 -6.28 -4.28
CA ILE A 64 -17.83 -6.15 -4.66
C ILE A 64 -18.73 -5.62 -3.52
N SER A 65 -18.13 -5.02 -2.48
CA SER A 65 -18.91 -4.46 -1.36
C SER A 65 -19.91 -3.38 -1.80
N LYS A 66 -19.66 -2.73 -2.93
CA LYS A 66 -20.60 -1.88 -3.64
C LYS A 66 -20.81 -2.44 -5.06
N LEU A 67 -21.94 -3.14 -5.29
CA LEU A 67 -22.27 -3.71 -6.60
C LEU A 67 -22.31 -2.68 -7.73
N THR A 68 -22.65 -1.42 -7.39
CA THR A 68 -22.72 -0.30 -8.35
C THR A 68 -21.32 0.24 -8.74
N ASN A 69 -20.30 -0.03 -7.95
CA ASN A 69 -18.94 0.42 -8.23
C ASN A 69 -17.92 -0.62 -7.72
N PRO A 70 -17.76 -1.75 -8.43
CA PRO A 70 -16.79 -2.77 -8.07
C PRO A 70 -15.36 -2.23 -8.25
N LYS A 71 -14.48 -2.54 -7.30
CA LYS A 71 -13.08 -2.10 -7.28
C LYS A 71 -12.13 -3.28 -7.32
N ILE A 72 -10.98 -3.07 -7.91
CA ILE A 72 -9.85 -3.98 -7.82
C ILE A 72 -8.99 -3.55 -6.63
N LYS A 73 -8.77 -4.46 -5.67
CA LYS A 73 -7.78 -4.30 -4.62
C LYS A 73 -6.51 -5.03 -5.01
N VAL A 74 -5.41 -4.31 -5.01
CA VAL A 74 -4.08 -4.87 -5.23
C VAL A 74 -3.33 -4.82 -3.91
N ARG A 75 -2.77 -5.95 -3.48
CA ARG A 75 -2.01 -6.06 -2.25
C ARG A 75 -0.68 -6.75 -2.49
N SER A 76 0.42 -6.10 -2.15
CA SER A 76 1.72 -6.75 -1.99
C SER A 76 1.93 -7.12 -0.52
N LYS A 77 2.49 -8.28 -0.27
CA LYS A 77 2.85 -8.74 1.07
C LYS A 77 4.37 -8.75 1.19
N ASP A 78 4.87 -8.28 2.33
CA ASP A 78 6.30 -8.23 2.68
C ASP A 78 7.19 -7.62 1.58
N PRO A 79 6.83 -6.47 0.96
CA PRO A 79 7.74 -5.78 0.06
C PRO A 79 8.84 -5.06 0.86
N THR A 80 9.96 -4.78 0.22
CA THR A 80 11.08 -4.04 0.80
C THR A 80 11.38 -2.81 -0.03
N LEU A 81 11.38 -1.62 0.59
CA LEU A 81 11.89 -0.39 -0.02
C LEU A 81 13.38 -0.30 0.23
N ILE A 82 14.13 0.09 -0.80
CA ILE A 82 15.59 0.16 -0.80
C ILE A 82 16.01 1.54 -1.31
N LEU A 83 16.79 2.26 -0.50
CA LEU A 83 17.42 3.53 -0.88
C LEU A 83 18.91 3.46 -0.54
N GLY A 84 19.75 3.22 -1.55
CA GLY A 84 21.18 2.94 -1.33
C GLY A 84 21.35 1.73 -0.40
N ASN A 85 21.96 1.96 0.77
CA ASN A 85 22.16 0.93 1.79
C ASN A 85 21.00 0.80 2.79
N ASN A 86 20.03 1.74 2.78
CA ASN A 86 18.91 1.72 3.71
C ASN A 86 17.81 0.82 3.18
N LYS A 87 17.27 -0.03 4.07
CA LYS A 87 16.18 -0.96 3.75
C LYS A 87 15.03 -0.76 4.73
N ILE A 88 13.84 -0.54 4.20
CA ILE A 88 12.61 -0.53 5.00
C ILE A 88 11.79 -1.76 4.64
N GLU A 89 11.59 -2.61 5.62
CA GLU A 89 10.67 -3.74 5.50
C GLU A 89 9.23 -3.25 5.66
N LEU A 90 8.41 -3.57 4.67
CA LEU A 90 7.00 -3.28 4.70
C LEU A 90 6.21 -4.54 5.06
N GLU A 91 5.14 -4.38 5.80
CA GLU A 91 4.16 -5.43 6.02
C GLU A 91 3.30 -5.61 4.76
N SER A 92 2.84 -4.51 4.20
CA SER A 92 2.03 -4.51 2.99
C SER A 92 1.98 -3.16 2.30
N ILE A 93 1.79 -3.22 0.99
CA ILE A 93 1.28 -2.11 0.19
C ILE A 93 -0.07 -2.55 -0.36
N LYS A 94 -1.08 -1.69 -0.25
CA LYS A 94 -2.43 -1.94 -0.76
C LYS A 94 -2.89 -0.74 -1.58
N THR A 95 -3.54 -1.00 -2.70
CA THR A 95 -4.19 0.05 -3.49
C THR A 95 -5.57 -0.41 -3.92
N GLU A 96 -6.47 0.54 -4.07
CA GLU A 96 -7.80 0.34 -4.63
C GLU A 96 -7.92 1.11 -5.93
N ILE A 97 -8.36 0.40 -6.98
CA ILE A 97 -8.45 0.90 -8.35
C ILE A 97 -9.90 0.74 -8.79
N ASP A 98 -10.45 1.78 -9.38
CA ASP A 98 -11.76 1.72 -10.01
C ASP A 98 -11.68 0.86 -11.28
N ILE A 99 -12.57 -0.15 -11.39
CA ILE A 99 -12.58 -1.07 -12.55
C ILE A 99 -12.94 -0.32 -13.84
N LEU A 100 -13.86 0.64 -13.78
CA LEU A 100 -14.29 1.37 -14.98
C LEU A 100 -13.18 2.29 -15.49
N SER A 101 -12.38 2.86 -14.58
CA SER A 101 -11.21 3.68 -14.94
C SER A 101 -10.13 2.85 -15.64
N TYR A 102 -9.93 1.61 -15.21
CA TYR A 102 -9.00 0.69 -15.84
C TYR A 102 -9.36 0.39 -17.30
N PHE A 103 -10.64 0.14 -17.59
CA PHE A 103 -11.11 -0.12 -18.97
C PHE A 103 -11.08 1.13 -19.86
N LYS A 104 -11.09 2.32 -19.28
CA LYS A 104 -11.02 3.60 -20.01
C LYS A 104 -9.59 4.10 -20.23
N ASN A 105 -8.57 3.29 -19.97
CA ASN A 105 -7.14 3.65 -19.99
C ASN A 105 -6.81 4.87 -19.11
N ASN A 106 -7.66 5.20 -18.15
CA ASN A 106 -7.46 6.28 -17.20
C ASN A 106 -7.28 5.66 -15.81
N PHE A 107 -6.05 5.25 -15.52
CA PHE A 107 -5.72 4.52 -14.30
C PHE A 107 -5.83 5.44 -13.07
N ILE A 108 -6.95 5.37 -12.37
CA ILE A 108 -7.20 6.16 -11.17
C ILE A 108 -7.05 5.26 -9.95
N ILE A 109 -6.12 5.64 -9.07
CA ILE A 109 -5.97 5.04 -7.75
C ILE A 109 -6.89 5.79 -6.80
N ASP A 110 -7.87 5.11 -6.22
CA ASP A 110 -8.76 5.71 -5.22
C ASP A 110 -8.10 5.83 -3.85
N LYS A 111 -7.34 4.80 -3.48
CA LYS A 111 -6.71 4.72 -2.17
C LYS A 111 -5.39 3.98 -2.23
N PHE A 112 -4.39 4.56 -1.56
CA PHE A 112 -3.09 3.94 -1.33
C PHE A 112 -2.88 3.75 0.17
N ILE A 113 -2.46 2.56 0.57
CA ILE A 113 -2.19 2.21 1.96
C ILE A 113 -0.82 1.54 2.02
N ILE A 114 0.01 2.01 2.94
CA ILE A 114 1.31 1.44 3.26
C ILE A 114 1.37 1.12 4.76
N ALA A 115 1.87 -0.06 5.08
CA ALA A 115 2.17 -0.45 6.45
C ALA A 115 3.61 -0.94 6.50
N THR A 116 4.40 -0.42 7.42
CA THR A 116 5.77 -0.88 7.65
C THR A 116 5.79 -1.92 8.76
N LYS A 117 6.75 -2.85 8.69
CA LYS A 117 7.17 -3.59 9.86
C LYS A 117 7.93 -2.66 10.81
N GLU A 118 8.41 -3.20 11.91
CA GLU A 118 9.33 -2.50 12.78
C GLU A 118 10.69 -2.35 12.09
N ASN A 119 11.11 -1.10 11.84
CA ASN A 119 12.34 -0.75 11.15
C ASN A 119 13.19 0.19 12.03
N LYS A 120 14.48 0.28 11.76
CA LYS A 120 15.32 1.30 12.40
C LYS A 120 14.83 2.69 12.04
N ILE A 121 14.72 3.57 13.03
CA ILE A 121 14.25 4.96 12.82
C ILE A 121 15.13 5.68 11.80
N ASN A 122 16.43 5.48 11.84
CA ASN A 122 17.38 6.13 10.94
C ASN A 122 17.13 5.78 9.46
N ASP A 123 16.72 4.54 9.17
CA ASP A 123 16.39 4.12 7.79
C ASP A 123 15.10 4.81 7.32
N LEU A 124 14.09 4.90 8.21
CA LEU A 124 12.85 5.61 7.92
C LEU A 124 13.09 7.11 7.69
N ILE A 125 13.92 7.74 8.52
CA ILE A 125 14.32 9.15 8.36
C ILE A 125 15.02 9.36 7.02
N SER A 126 15.93 8.47 6.64
CA SER A 126 16.66 8.56 5.37
C SER A 126 15.72 8.55 4.16
N ILE A 127 14.70 7.68 4.17
CA ILE A 127 13.72 7.66 3.07
C ILE A 127 12.77 8.87 3.16
N ALA A 128 12.30 9.24 4.34
CA ALA A 128 11.46 10.44 4.50
C ALA A 128 12.17 11.74 4.11
N SER A 129 13.49 11.78 4.22
CA SER A 129 14.29 12.94 3.81
C SER A 129 14.35 13.16 2.30
N LEU A 130 13.95 12.19 1.47
CA LEU A 130 13.78 12.39 0.03
C LEU A 130 12.72 13.45 -0.27
N GLU A 131 11.63 13.45 0.50
CA GLU A 131 10.55 14.43 0.35
C GLU A 131 10.86 15.71 1.14
N LYS A 132 11.42 15.55 2.36
CA LYS A 132 11.74 16.67 3.24
C LYS A 132 13.19 16.58 3.73
N PRO A 133 14.18 17.15 2.99
CA PRO A 133 15.60 17.02 3.28
C PRO A 133 16.01 17.41 4.70
N SER A 134 15.28 18.36 5.33
CA SER A 134 15.55 18.79 6.71
C SER A 134 15.41 17.68 7.75
N LEU A 135 14.70 16.58 7.44
CA LEU A 135 14.54 15.47 8.36
C LEU A 135 15.84 14.71 8.62
N ILE A 136 16.81 14.75 7.71
CA ILE A 136 18.10 14.05 7.87
C ILE A 136 18.87 14.49 9.13
N ILE A 137 18.64 15.71 9.61
CA ILE A 137 19.30 16.24 10.81
C ILE A 137 18.96 15.41 12.05
N TYR A 138 17.79 14.77 12.09
CA TYR A 138 17.40 13.94 13.24
C TYR A 138 18.29 12.71 13.42
N ASN A 139 18.94 12.22 12.35
CA ASN A 139 19.91 11.13 12.44
C ASN A 139 21.14 11.49 13.28
N ILE A 140 21.41 12.79 13.47
CA ILE A 140 22.51 13.25 14.34
C ILE A 140 22.15 12.97 15.81
N PHE A 141 20.88 13.13 16.17
CA PHE A 141 20.41 13.00 17.55
C PHE A 141 19.93 11.60 17.90
N ILE A 142 19.27 10.93 16.97
CA ILE A 142 18.74 9.57 17.17
C ILE A 142 19.84 8.55 16.92
N LYS A 143 20.26 7.86 17.97
CA LYS A 143 21.35 6.88 17.91
C LYS A 143 20.85 5.46 17.71
N GLU A 144 19.73 5.14 18.32
CA GLU A 144 19.11 3.82 18.30
C GLU A 144 17.59 4.02 18.37
N GLY A 145 16.83 3.01 17.93
CA GLY A 145 15.39 2.98 18.06
C GLY A 145 14.72 2.34 16.85
N TYR A 146 13.50 1.94 17.07
CA TYR A 146 12.67 1.28 16.07
C TYR A 146 11.36 2.04 15.89
N ALA A 147 10.83 2.00 14.68
CA ALA A 147 9.52 2.55 14.40
C ALA A 147 8.76 1.69 13.41
N SER A 148 7.45 1.67 13.57
CA SER A 148 6.50 1.16 12.60
C SER A 148 5.49 2.25 12.26
N ALA A 149 5.05 2.30 11.00
CA ALA A 149 4.13 3.30 10.52
C ALA A 149 3.04 2.66 9.65
N TYR A 150 1.87 3.25 9.72
CA TYR A 150 0.74 2.99 8.83
C TYR A 150 0.33 4.31 8.19
N GLY A 151 0.26 4.32 6.87
CA GLY A 151 -0.19 5.48 6.11
C GLY A 151 -1.31 5.12 5.16
N SER A 152 -2.30 5.99 5.04
CA SER A 152 -3.32 5.90 4.01
C SER A 152 -3.50 7.25 3.33
N ILE A 153 -3.63 7.24 2.01
CA ILE A 153 -3.87 8.41 1.17
C ILE A 153 -5.05 8.07 0.26
N SER A 154 -6.03 8.95 0.21
CA SER A 154 -7.18 8.83 -0.68
C SER A 154 -7.14 9.93 -1.75
N PHE A 155 -7.53 9.57 -2.96
CA PHE A 155 -7.48 10.46 -4.13
C PHE A 155 -8.88 10.66 -4.70
N ASP A 156 -9.11 11.81 -5.33
CA ASP A 156 -10.28 12.04 -6.16
C ASP A 156 -10.10 11.44 -7.56
N THR A 157 -11.14 11.58 -8.39
CA THR A 157 -11.13 11.10 -9.79
C THR A 157 -10.13 11.82 -10.71
N LYS A 158 -9.52 12.92 -10.24
CA LYS A 158 -8.48 13.68 -10.95
C LYS A 158 -7.08 13.36 -10.43
N GLY A 159 -6.96 12.50 -9.40
CA GLY A 159 -5.68 12.16 -8.77
C GLY A 159 -5.22 13.14 -7.69
N ASN A 160 -6.06 14.09 -7.26
CA ASN A 160 -5.72 14.98 -6.16
C ASN A 160 -5.94 14.30 -4.81
N ILE A 161 -5.10 14.59 -3.83
CA ILE A 161 -5.23 14.05 -2.48
C ILE A 161 -6.42 14.72 -1.77
N ILE A 162 -7.44 13.91 -1.44
CA ILE A 162 -8.63 14.36 -0.71
C ILE A 162 -8.54 14.10 0.78
N ASP A 163 -7.86 13.02 1.18
CA ASP A 163 -7.70 12.64 2.57
C ASP A 163 -6.40 11.89 2.80
N TYR A 164 -5.83 12.02 4.00
CA TYR A 164 -4.68 11.22 4.42
C TYR A 164 -4.68 11.03 5.94
N ALA A 165 -4.14 9.90 6.36
CA ALA A 165 -3.91 9.58 7.76
C ALA A 165 -2.59 8.81 7.89
N PHE A 166 -1.79 9.17 8.89
CA PHE A 166 -0.55 8.52 9.25
C PHE A 166 -0.56 8.23 10.74
N ASN A 167 -0.30 6.99 11.11
CA ASN A 167 -0.16 6.56 12.48
C ASN A 167 1.14 5.80 12.63
N GLY A 168 1.77 5.89 13.79
CA GLY A 168 2.99 5.14 14.01
C GLY A 168 3.31 4.97 15.48
N LYS A 169 4.24 4.05 15.72
CA LYS A 169 4.79 3.74 17.03
C LYS A 169 6.30 3.82 16.97
N ILE A 170 6.88 4.43 17.97
CA ILE A 170 8.32 4.53 18.16
C ILE A 170 8.65 3.80 19.46
N LYS A 171 9.70 2.96 19.43
CA LYS A 171 10.11 2.11 20.55
C LYS A 171 11.61 2.17 20.76
N ASP A 172 11.99 2.01 22.01
CA ASP A 172 13.36 1.80 22.48
C ASP A 172 14.34 2.84 21.93
N THR A 173 13.86 4.06 21.78
CA THR A 173 14.63 5.13 21.16
C THR A 173 15.62 5.74 22.14
N LYS A 174 16.85 5.92 21.65
CA LYS A 174 17.93 6.63 22.32
C LYS A 174 18.24 7.91 21.58
N ILE A 175 18.02 9.04 22.24
CA ILE A 175 18.34 10.36 21.74
C ILE A 175 19.56 10.89 22.51
N LYS A 176 20.60 11.29 21.79
CA LYS A 176 21.77 11.93 22.35
C LYS A 176 21.83 13.36 21.85
N TYR A 177 21.49 14.33 22.72
CA TYR A 177 21.54 15.75 22.37
C TYR A 177 22.99 16.28 22.40
N ASN A 178 23.75 15.91 23.44
CA ASN A 178 25.17 16.20 23.57
C ASN A 178 25.83 15.14 24.48
N GLU A 179 27.08 15.36 24.90
CA GLU A 179 27.77 14.40 25.76
C GLU A 179 27.16 14.25 27.17
N LYS A 180 26.51 15.31 27.67
CA LYS A 180 25.90 15.31 29.01
C LYS A 180 24.47 14.78 29.01
N TYR A 181 23.72 14.98 27.93
CA TYR A 181 22.28 14.69 27.88
C TYR A 181 21.98 13.57 26.87
N SER A 182 21.53 12.47 27.41
CA SER A 182 21.05 11.30 26.65
C SER A 182 19.78 10.76 27.27
N PHE A 183 18.77 10.57 26.44
CA PHE A 183 17.51 9.98 26.84
C PHE A 183 17.44 8.58 26.22
N LYS A 184 17.00 7.59 26.99
CA LYS A 184 16.91 6.19 26.57
C LYS A 184 15.49 5.67 26.81
N ASN A 185 15.15 4.58 26.13
CA ASN A 185 13.87 3.88 26.27
C ASN A 185 12.65 4.79 26.01
N ILE A 186 12.79 5.69 25.03
CA ILE A 186 11.69 6.57 24.64
C ILE A 186 10.73 5.76 23.77
N ASN A 187 9.47 5.71 24.21
CA ASN A 187 8.39 5.06 23.52
C ASN A 187 7.23 6.04 23.36
N PHE A 188 6.70 6.19 22.16
CA PHE A 188 5.50 6.99 21.93
C PHE A 188 4.76 6.57 20.67
N GLU A 189 3.50 6.93 20.60
CA GLU A 189 2.66 6.76 19.43
C GLU A 189 2.34 8.13 18.85
N PHE A 190 2.25 8.22 17.55
CA PHE A 190 1.83 9.43 16.86
C PHE A 190 0.70 9.14 15.89
N SER A 191 -0.16 10.13 15.72
CA SER A 191 -1.22 10.12 14.73
C SER A 191 -1.29 11.49 14.08
N TYR A 192 -1.35 11.48 12.76
CA TYR A 192 -1.48 12.69 11.96
C TYR A 192 -2.50 12.43 10.85
N ASN A 193 -3.51 13.28 10.76
CA ASN A 193 -4.55 13.22 9.74
C ASN A 193 -4.87 14.61 9.19
N LYS A 194 -5.47 14.65 8.03
CA LYS A 194 -5.98 15.90 7.49
C LYS A 194 -7.09 16.39 8.43
N LYS A 195 -6.86 17.57 9.05
CA LYS A 195 -7.94 18.22 9.79
C LYS A 195 -9.07 18.57 8.81
N ARG A 196 -10.25 18.05 9.08
CA ARG A 196 -11.49 18.46 8.38
C ARG A 196 -11.91 19.84 8.82
#